data_f8f2682395cb4a97c8b528528f779f33
#
_entry.id   f8f2682395cb4a97c8b528528f779f33
#
_cell.length_a   1.000
_cell.length_b   1.000
_cell.length_c   1.000
_cell.angle_alpha   90.00
_cell.angle_beta   90.00
_cell.angle_gamma   90.00
#
_symmetry.space_group_name_H-M   'P 1'
#
loop_
_entity.id
_entity.type
_entity.pdbx_description
1 polymer ?
#
loop_
_entity_poly.entity_id
_entity_poly.type
_entity_poly.pdbx_seq_one_letter_code
_entity_poly.pdbx_strand_id
1 'polypeptide(L)'
;MLTGRRALAWVRFTRRRLLAGLGDVPLQPEATPIDEFVGRVWAYAKFGGVLMCCQSYLLDITMCVGPSMMPTFNTVGDIVLCDKLSPRLRRLKHGDVVVCKSPTNVGQTVCKRIVGMPGDELDGFHRDYAWHEQSAVPAGHIWLEGDNRRNSMDSRNYGPVPLALVQSRVLVKLWPLHEAGAVPARKETPATLRYSDSVREPF
;
A
#
# COMPACT_ATOMS: atom_id res chain seq x y z
N MET A 1 -27.27 1.20 10.38
CA MET A 1 -28.26 1.54 11.42
C MET A 1 -29.00 2.78 10.97
N LEU A 2 -30.23 2.61 10.50
CA LEU A 2 -31.15 3.72 10.21
C LEU A 2 -31.58 4.29 11.55
N THR A 3 -31.24 5.55 11.80
CA THR A 3 -31.53 6.25 13.05
C THR A 3 -33.03 6.23 13.30
N GLY A 4 -33.47 5.84 14.51
CA GLY A 4 -34.86 5.63 14.93
C GLY A 4 -35.85 6.76 14.64
N ARG A 5 -35.37 7.98 14.34
CA ARG A 5 -36.18 9.12 13.90
C ARG A 5 -36.83 8.95 12.53
N ARG A 6 -36.14 8.29 11.56
CA ARG A 6 -36.73 8.02 10.24
C ARG A 6 -37.76 6.88 10.28
N ALA A 7 -37.54 5.87 11.09
CA ALA A 7 -38.49 4.79 11.29
C ALA A 7 -39.78 5.27 11.98
N LEU A 8 -39.67 6.15 12.99
CA LEU A 8 -40.82 6.75 13.66
C LEU A 8 -41.62 7.70 12.75
N ALA A 9 -40.94 8.44 11.88
CA ALA A 9 -41.59 9.30 10.89
C ALA A 9 -42.38 8.47 9.87
N TRP A 10 -41.83 7.33 9.44
CA TRP A 10 -42.45 6.44 8.46
C TRP A 10 -43.69 5.72 9.06
N VAL A 11 -43.61 5.28 10.30
CA VAL A 11 -44.76 4.65 11.05
C VAL A 11 -45.88 5.66 11.29
N ARG A 12 -45.54 6.93 11.60
CA ARG A 12 -46.55 8.00 11.74
C ARG A 12 -47.20 8.37 10.40
N PHE A 13 -46.45 8.32 9.32
CA PHE A 13 -46.96 8.58 7.97
C PHE A 13 -47.93 7.50 7.49
N THR A 14 -47.61 6.23 7.68
CA THR A 14 -48.50 5.10 7.32
C THR A 14 -49.77 5.07 8.19
N ARG A 15 -49.69 5.35 9.48
CA ARG A 15 -50.86 5.40 10.38
C ARG A 15 -51.81 6.55 10.04
N ARG A 16 -51.32 7.72 9.64
CA ARG A 16 -52.17 8.84 9.20
C ARG A 16 -52.84 8.56 7.85
N ARG A 17 -52.23 7.87 6.92
CA ARG A 17 -52.87 7.45 5.67
C ARG A 17 -54.00 6.46 5.83
N LEU A 18 -53.92 5.61 6.85
CA LEU A 18 -54.98 4.63 7.18
C LEU A 18 -56.18 5.28 7.87
N LEU A 19 -56.02 6.44 8.48
CA LEU A 19 -57.06 7.11 9.26
C LEU A 19 -57.66 8.34 8.59
N ALA A 20 -57.03 8.87 7.55
CA ALA A 20 -57.53 10.01 6.78
C ALA A 20 -58.05 9.50 5.42
N GLY A 21 -59.33 9.33 5.30
CA GLY A 21 -59.97 9.15 4.01
C GLY A 21 -59.64 10.34 3.08
N LEU A 22 -59.13 10.01 1.90
CA LEU A 22 -59.04 10.82 0.67
C LEU A 22 -59.17 12.34 0.86
N GLY A 23 -58.05 13.04 0.94
CA GLY A 23 -58.07 14.52 0.80
C GLY A 23 -56.80 15.25 1.09
N ASP A 24 -55.95 14.81 2.01
CA ASP A 24 -54.76 15.57 2.37
C ASP A 24 -53.47 14.91 1.80
N VAL A 25 -52.96 15.46 0.74
CA VAL A 25 -51.56 15.23 0.32
C VAL A 25 -50.68 15.76 1.47
N PRO A 26 -49.93 14.95 2.22
CA PRO A 26 -49.08 15.47 3.26
C PRO A 26 -48.02 16.31 2.58
N LEU A 27 -48.08 17.62 2.79
CA LEU A 27 -46.98 18.52 2.47
C LEU A 27 -45.74 17.95 3.16
N GLN A 28 -44.80 17.46 2.39
CA GLN A 28 -43.47 17.14 2.95
C GLN A 28 -42.97 18.45 3.58
N PRO A 29 -42.53 18.44 4.83
CA PRO A 29 -41.93 19.64 5.39
C PRO A 29 -40.81 20.04 4.46
N GLU A 30 -40.92 21.21 3.85
CA GLU A 30 -39.88 21.76 3.01
C GLU A 30 -38.62 21.78 3.84
N ALA A 31 -37.55 21.10 3.32
CA ALA A 31 -36.26 21.06 3.98
C ALA A 31 -35.81 22.50 4.18
N THR A 32 -35.56 22.89 5.41
CA THR A 32 -35.05 24.22 5.64
C THR A 32 -33.69 24.38 4.98
N PRO A 33 -33.27 25.57 4.56
CA PRO A 33 -31.95 25.81 4.00
C PRO A 33 -30.82 25.28 4.94
N ILE A 34 -31.08 25.27 6.25
CA ILE A 34 -30.17 24.74 7.27
C ILE A 34 -30.07 23.23 7.18
N ASP A 35 -31.20 22.52 6.97
CA ASP A 35 -31.18 21.03 6.88
C ASP A 35 -30.42 20.58 5.62
N GLU A 36 -30.57 21.31 4.50
CA GLU A 36 -29.81 21.04 3.29
C GLU A 36 -28.31 21.33 3.49
N PHE A 37 -27.97 22.42 4.14
CA PHE A 37 -26.58 22.76 4.44
C PHE A 37 -25.94 21.71 5.34
N VAL A 38 -26.60 21.34 6.43
CA VAL A 38 -26.13 20.29 7.35
C VAL A 38 -25.97 18.95 6.62
N GLY A 39 -26.91 18.60 5.73
CA GLY A 39 -26.83 17.40 4.91
C GLY A 39 -25.62 17.37 3.99
N ARG A 40 -25.31 18.51 3.35
CA ARG A 40 -24.10 18.65 2.49
C ARG A 40 -22.81 18.55 3.30
N VAL A 41 -22.70 19.26 4.41
CA VAL A 41 -21.55 19.21 5.31
C VAL A 41 -21.30 17.77 5.78
N TRP A 42 -22.36 17.06 6.17
CA TRP A 42 -22.28 15.67 6.59
C TRP A 42 -21.83 14.73 5.47
N ALA A 43 -22.29 14.96 4.24
CA ALA A 43 -21.85 14.21 3.06
C ALA A 43 -20.36 14.42 2.78
N TYR A 44 -19.88 15.66 2.83
CA TYR A 44 -18.46 15.98 2.65
C TYR A 44 -17.60 15.40 3.77
N ALA A 45 -18.06 15.46 5.02
CA ALA A 45 -17.35 14.87 6.16
C ALA A 45 -17.19 13.34 6.01
N LYS A 46 -18.24 12.65 5.57
CA LYS A 46 -18.17 11.21 5.28
C LYS A 46 -17.19 10.90 4.15
N PHE A 47 -17.30 11.64 3.04
CA PHE A 47 -16.41 11.45 1.89
C PHE A 47 -14.95 11.69 2.28
N GLY A 48 -14.67 12.79 2.98
CA GLY A 48 -13.33 13.09 3.50
C GLY A 48 -12.82 12.01 4.45
N GLY A 49 -13.67 11.51 5.34
CA GLY A 49 -13.32 10.41 6.25
C GLY A 49 -12.97 9.11 5.52
N VAL A 50 -13.75 8.75 4.50
CA VAL A 50 -13.46 7.57 3.66
C VAL A 50 -12.14 7.77 2.91
N LEU A 51 -11.93 8.93 2.30
CA LEU A 51 -10.70 9.24 1.58
C LEU A 51 -9.47 9.17 2.49
N MET A 52 -9.58 9.74 3.68
CA MET A 52 -8.52 9.69 4.69
C MET A 52 -8.22 8.25 5.15
N CYS A 53 -9.24 7.43 5.34
CA CYS A 53 -9.07 6.01 5.65
C CYS A 53 -8.38 5.26 4.50
N CYS A 54 -8.80 5.50 3.26
CA CYS A 54 -8.18 4.88 2.09
C CYS A 54 -6.70 5.23 2.00
N GLN A 55 -6.33 6.49 2.15
CA GLN A 55 -4.94 6.94 2.11
C GLN A 55 -4.12 6.40 3.29
N SER A 56 -4.71 6.30 4.48
CA SER A 56 -3.99 5.83 5.66
C SER A 56 -3.74 4.32 5.66
N TYR A 57 -4.67 3.54 5.14
CA TYR A 57 -4.67 2.09 5.30
C TYR A 57 -4.51 1.29 4.02
N LEU A 58 -4.95 1.81 2.88
CA LEU A 58 -5.01 1.04 1.63
C LEU A 58 -3.95 1.47 0.62
N LEU A 59 -3.92 2.74 0.29
CA LEU A 59 -3.09 3.28 -0.78
C LEU A 59 -2.24 4.44 -0.30
N ASP A 60 -1.11 4.63 -0.96
CA ASP A 60 -0.23 5.76 -0.73
C ASP A 60 0.31 6.28 -2.06
N ILE A 61 0.59 7.56 -2.13
CA ILE A 61 1.26 8.18 -3.26
C ILE A 61 2.56 8.76 -2.74
N THR A 62 3.67 8.31 -3.30
CA THR A 62 4.99 8.77 -2.88
C THR A 62 5.87 9.09 -4.07
N MET A 63 6.90 9.88 -3.84
CA MET A 63 7.89 10.22 -4.84
C MET A 63 9.16 9.41 -4.60
N CYS A 64 9.60 8.67 -5.62
CA CYS A 64 10.86 7.94 -5.60
C CYS A 64 11.96 8.82 -6.21
N VAL A 65 12.93 9.22 -5.39
CA VAL A 65 14.06 10.05 -5.82
C VAL A 65 15.36 9.29 -5.61
N GLY A 66 16.26 9.41 -6.55
CA GLY A 66 17.62 8.86 -6.45
C GLY A 66 17.93 7.79 -7.48
N PRO A 67 19.23 7.52 -7.69
CA PRO A 67 19.73 6.68 -8.78
C PRO A 67 19.61 5.17 -8.51
N SER A 68 19.25 4.75 -7.29
CA SER A 68 19.34 3.35 -6.84
C SER A 68 18.40 2.39 -7.58
N MET A 69 17.30 2.91 -8.15
CA MET A 69 16.29 2.12 -8.87
C MET A 69 16.33 2.32 -10.38
N MET A 70 17.36 2.94 -10.91
CA MET A 70 17.57 3.02 -12.38
C MET A 70 17.79 1.63 -12.96
N PRO A 71 17.29 1.35 -14.19
CA PRO A 71 16.51 2.21 -15.07
C PRO A 71 15.01 2.20 -14.78
N THR A 72 14.53 1.45 -13.78
CA THR A 72 13.11 1.31 -13.48
C THR A 72 12.47 2.64 -13.09
N PHE A 73 13.17 3.42 -12.27
CA PHE A 73 12.77 4.77 -11.90
C PHE A 73 13.85 5.80 -12.27
N ASN A 74 13.39 7.00 -12.61
CA ASN A 74 14.26 8.12 -12.93
C ASN A 74 14.86 8.75 -11.66
N THR A 75 16.01 9.39 -11.80
CA THR A 75 16.70 10.05 -10.68
C THR A 75 15.99 11.30 -10.17
N VAL A 76 15.21 11.96 -11.02
CA VAL A 76 14.59 13.27 -10.76
C VAL A 76 13.31 13.18 -9.92
N GLY A 77 12.79 11.98 -9.72
CA GLY A 77 11.62 11.74 -8.91
C GLY A 77 10.39 11.31 -9.74
N ASP A 78 10.12 10.01 -9.68
CA ASP A 78 8.90 9.43 -10.23
C ASP A 78 7.83 9.40 -9.15
N ILE A 79 6.58 9.75 -9.50
CA ILE A 79 5.44 9.59 -8.60
C ILE A 79 4.87 8.20 -8.79
N VAL A 80 4.74 7.46 -7.71
CA VAL A 80 4.27 6.08 -7.71
C VAL A 80 3.08 5.91 -6.78
N LEU A 81 2.16 5.03 -7.20
CA LEU A 81 1.06 4.54 -6.38
C LEU A 81 1.50 3.28 -5.66
N CYS A 82 1.30 3.26 -4.37
CA CYS A 82 1.71 2.19 -3.48
C CYS A 82 0.51 1.56 -2.75
N ASP A 83 0.61 0.27 -2.51
CA ASP A 83 -0.34 -0.56 -1.77
C ASP A 83 0.20 -0.84 -0.36
N LYS A 84 -0.55 -0.44 0.67
CA LYS A 84 -0.22 -0.68 2.08
C LYS A 84 -0.77 -2.01 2.60
N LEU A 85 -1.67 -2.66 1.86
CA LEU A 85 -2.30 -3.91 2.27
C LEU A 85 -1.40 -5.12 2.07
N SER A 86 -0.71 -5.20 0.93
CA SER A 86 0.14 -6.35 0.60
C SER A 86 1.20 -6.67 1.66
N PRO A 87 1.95 -5.68 2.20
CA PRO A 87 2.88 -5.97 3.29
C PRO A 87 2.18 -6.47 4.57
N ARG A 88 1.05 -5.87 4.94
CA ARG A 88 0.28 -6.23 6.13
C ARG A 88 -0.33 -7.63 6.05
N LEU A 89 -0.77 -8.02 4.85
CA LEU A 89 -1.35 -9.33 4.57
C LEU A 89 -0.31 -10.39 4.17
N ARG A 90 0.99 -10.06 4.26
CA ARG A 90 2.11 -10.94 3.89
C ARG A 90 2.01 -11.47 2.44
N ARG A 91 1.52 -10.62 1.50
CA ARG A 91 1.34 -10.96 0.09
C ARG A 91 2.46 -10.44 -0.81
N LEU A 92 3.61 -10.15 -0.23
CA LEU A 92 4.80 -9.75 -0.97
C LEU A 92 5.40 -10.94 -1.73
N LYS A 93 6.01 -10.64 -2.87
CA LYS A 93 6.60 -11.65 -3.76
C LYS A 93 7.97 -11.19 -4.25
N HIS A 94 8.76 -12.14 -4.74
CA HIS A 94 9.97 -11.83 -5.49
C HIS A 94 9.68 -10.87 -6.64
N GLY A 95 10.57 -9.92 -6.84
CA GLY A 95 10.43 -8.90 -7.89
C GLY A 95 9.56 -7.71 -7.52
N ASP A 96 8.79 -7.77 -6.43
CA ASP A 96 8.02 -6.61 -5.95
C ASP A 96 8.97 -5.47 -5.57
N VAL A 97 8.61 -4.25 -5.98
CA VAL A 97 9.28 -3.03 -5.50
C VAL A 97 8.57 -2.53 -4.27
N VAL A 98 9.31 -2.29 -3.21
CA VAL A 98 8.76 -1.88 -1.92
C VAL A 98 9.39 -0.58 -1.43
N VAL A 99 8.58 0.18 -0.69
CA VAL A 99 9.04 1.31 0.11
C VAL A 99 9.16 0.85 1.55
N CYS A 100 10.34 0.98 2.12
CA CYS A 100 10.62 0.58 3.49
C CYS A 100 11.38 1.67 4.27
N LYS A 101 11.29 1.62 5.60
CA LYS A 101 12.16 2.44 6.46
C LYS A 101 13.59 1.97 6.30
N SER A 102 14.52 2.92 6.20
CA SER A 102 15.94 2.59 6.13
C SER A 102 16.40 1.89 7.41
N PRO A 103 17.08 0.73 7.33
CA PRO A 103 17.64 0.09 8.51
C PRO A 103 18.83 0.83 9.09
N THR A 104 19.51 1.65 8.29
CA THR A 104 20.73 2.38 8.67
C THR A 104 20.48 3.82 9.07
N ASN A 105 19.45 4.46 8.50
CA ASN A 105 19.16 5.87 8.72
C ASN A 105 17.74 6.06 9.27
N VAL A 106 17.64 6.39 10.54
CA VAL A 106 16.36 6.65 11.20
C VAL A 106 15.64 7.84 10.53
N GLY A 107 14.36 7.66 10.20
CA GLY A 107 13.54 8.71 9.58
C GLY A 107 13.60 8.76 8.04
N GLN A 108 14.50 8.03 7.40
CA GLN A 108 14.53 7.93 5.94
C GLN A 108 13.75 6.71 5.44
N THR A 109 13.13 6.87 4.28
CA THR A 109 12.52 5.77 3.53
C THR A 109 13.34 5.49 2.27
N VAL A 110 13.43 4.23 1.90
CA VAL A 110 14.14 3.76 0.72
C VAL A 110 13.21 2.93 -0.15
N CYS A 111 13.39 3.06 -1.46
CA CYS A 111 12.70 2.25 -2.45
C CYS A 111 13.66 1.20 -2.98
N LYS A 112 13.29 -0.09 -2.89
CA LYS A 112 14.12 -1.23 -3.29
C LYS A 112 13.25 -2.36 -3.83
N ARG A 113 13.88 -3.30 -4.54
CA ARG A 113 13.23 -4.51 -5.05
C ARG A 113 13.48 -5.69 -4.13
N ILE A 114 12.45 -6.49 -3.89
CA ILE A 114 12.56 -7.76 -3.20
C ILE A 114 13.25 -8.75 -4.14
N VAL A 115 14.40 -9.21 -3.72
CA VAL A 115 15.21 -10.20 -4.44
C VAL A 115 15.17 -11.54 -3.71
N GLY A 116 15.16 -11.54 -2.37
CA GLY A 116 15.06 -12.74 -1.56
C GLY A 116 13.93 -12.68 -0.53
N MET A 117 13.24 -13.80 -0.38
CA MET A 117 12.19 -14.03 0.61
C MET A 117 12.71 -14.88 1.77
N PRO A 118 12.00 -14.96 2.91
CA PRO A 118 12.41 -15.80 4.02
C PRO A 118 12.65 -17.24 3.58
N GLY A 119 13.83 -17.78 3.91
CA GLY A 119 14.25 -19.15 3.56
C GLY A 119 15.00 -19.29 2.24
N ASP A 120 15.09 -18.25 1.42
CA ASP A 120 15.89 -18.30 0.19
C ASP A 120 17.38 -18.39 0.52
N GLU A 121 18.08 -19.26 -0.19
CA GLU A 121 19.53 -19.40 -0.06
C GLU A 121 20.25 -18.23 -0.73
N LEU A 122 21.22 -17.67 -0.02
CA LEU A 122 22.08 -16.60 -0.52
C LEU A 122 23.34 -17.25 -1.10
N ASP A 123 23.48 -17.28 -2.42
CA ASP A 123 24.68 -17.82 -3.08
C ASP A 123 25.93 -17.01 -2.70
N GLY A 124 27.02 -17.71 -2.43
CA GLY A 124 28.33 -17.32 -1.90
C GLY A 124 29.04 -16.04 -2.40
N PHE A 125 28.30 -15.14 -3.03
CA PHE A 125 28.82 -13.86 -3.53
C PHE A 125 29.04 -12.82 -2.40
N HIS A 126 28.67 -13.17 -1.17
CA HIS A 126 28.70 -12.25 -0.03
C HIS A 126 29.84 -12.53 0.96
N ARG A 127 30.88 -13.24 0.54
CA ARG A 127 32.03 -13.55 1.41
C ARG A 127 32.76 -12.33 1.97
N ASP A 128 32.59 -11.17 1.33
CA ASP A 128 33.26 -9.93 1.70
C ASP A 128 32.44 -9.00 2.60
N TYR A 129 31.20 -9.42 2.94
CA TYR A 129 30.32 -8.60 3.79
C TYR A 129 30.13 -9.25 5.18
N ALA A 130 29.84 -8.43 6.18
CA ALA A 130 29.70 -8.83 7.59
C ALA A 130 28.65 -9.93 7.88
N TRP A 131 27.93 -10.41 6.86
CA TRP A 131 26.81 -11.35 6.94
C TRP A 131 27.12 -12.75 6.42
N HIS A 132 28.39 -13.12 6.28
CA HIS A 132 28.81 -14.41 5.70
C HIS A 132 28.41 -15.64 6.51
N GLU A 133 27.96 -15.49 7.73
CA GLU A 133 27.51 -16.62 8.55
C GLU A 133 26.10 -17.11 8.20
N GLN A 134 25.32 -16.31 7.47
CA GLN A 134 23.95 -16.65 7.09
C GLN A 134 23.90 -17.10 5.63
N SER A 135 23.71 -18.39 5.43
CA SER A 135 23.53 -18.97 4.09
C SER A 135 22.13 -18.75 3.52
N ALA A 136 21.16 -18.26 4.33
CA ALA A 136 19.79 -18.06 3.91
C ALA A 136 19.19 -16.79 4.52
N VAL A 137 18.14 -16.26 3.88
CA VAL A 137 17.35 -15.14 4.40
C VAL A 137 16.60 -15.59 5.65
N PRO A 138 16.81 -14.95 6.82
CA PRO A 138 16.16 -15.36 8.05
C PRO A 138 14.64 -15.23 8.01
N ALA A 139 13.93 -16.00 8.84
CA ALA A 139 12.50 -15.87 9.03
C ALA A 139 12.12 -14.43 9.43
N GLY A 140 11.06 -13.88 8.82
CA GLY A 140 10.63 -12.51 9.08
C GLY A 140 11.47 -11.40 8.43
N HIS A 141 12.47 -11.76 7.62
CA HIS A 141 13.31 -10.81 6.89
C HIS A 141 13.17 -11.01 5.38
N ILE A 142 13.58 -10.01 4.63
CA ILE A 142 13.67 -10.03 3.16
C ILE A 142 15.01 -9.49 2.71
N TRP A 143 15.44 -9.89 1.52
CA TRP A 143 16.62 -9.35 0.87
C TRP A 143 16.23 -8.34 -0.17
N LEU A 144 16.69 -7.12 -0.02
CA LEU A 144 16.37 -5.99 -0.86
C LEU A 144 17.59 -5.55 -1.67
N GLU A 145 17.39 -5.33 -2.97
CA GLU A 145 18.42 -4.73 -3.83
C GLU A 145 17.87 -3.56 -4.63
N GLY A 146 18.74 -2.62 -4.94
CA GLY A 146 18.46 -1.60 -5.94
C GLY A 146 18.66 -2.15 -7.35
N ASP A 147 17.83 -1.69 -8.29
CA ASP A 147 17.98 -2.07 -9.70
C ASP A 147 19.30 -1.56 -10.30
N ASN A 148 19.81 -0.44 -9.80
CA ASN A 148 21.13 0.08 -10.11
C ASN A 148 22.18 -0.44 -9.10
N ARG A 149 22.72 -1.62 -9.39
CA ARG A 149 23.70 -2.29 -8.50
C ARG A 149 24.93 -1.45 -8.17
N ARG A 150 25.35 -0.56 -9.06
CA ARG A 150 26.58 0.26 -8.90
C ARG A 150 26.36 1.44 -7.96
N ASN A 151 25.12 1.90 -7.84
CA ASN A 151 24.77 3.08 -7.05
C ASN A 151 23.57 2.82 -6.14
N SER A 152 23.66 1.77 -5.34
CA SER A 152 22.63 1.39 -4.38
C SER A 152 23.27 0.90 -3.09
N MET A 153 22.92 1.54 -1.98
CA MET A 153 23.10 0.99 -0.64
C MET A 153 21.89 0.14 -0.30
N ASP A 154 22.09 -1.16 -0.16
CA ASP A 154 21.01 -2.14 -0.01
C ASP A 154 21.46 -3.35 0.83
N SER A 155 20.71 -4.46 0.80
CA SER A 155 21.01 -5.64 1.62
C SER A 155 22.41 -6.22 1.42
N ARG A 156 23.05 -5.96 0.32
CA ARG A 156 24.47 -6.30 0.11
C ARG A 156 25.38 -5.59 1.11
N ASN A 157 24.98 -4.41 1.58
CA ASN A 157 25.77 -3.61 2.52
C ASN A 157 25.34 -3.81 3.97
N TYR A 158 24.04 -3.88 4.25
CA TYR A 158 23.49 -3.91 5.62
C TYR A 158 22.77 -5.22 5.99
N GLY A 159 22.68 -6.18 5.06
CA GLY A 159 22.08 -7.47 5.32
C GLY A 159 20.55 -7.53 5.16
N PRO A 160 19.94 -8.63 5.62
CA PRO A 160 18.50 -8.84 5.53
C PRO A 160 17.70 -7.77 6.29
N VAL A 161 16.59 -7.34 5.72
CA VAL A 161 15.73 -6.28 6.27
C VAL A 161 14.48 -6.91 6.88
N PRO A 162 14.13 -6.56 8.14
CA PRO A 162 12.88 -7.03 8.73
C PRO A 162 11.66 -6.63 7.90
N LEU A 163 10.73 -7.58 7.67
CA LEU A 163 9.45 -7.32 6.99
C LEU A 163 8.65 -6.20 7.66
N ALA A 164 8.81 -6.03 8.97
CA ALA A 164 8.15 -4.96 9.74
C ALA A 164 8.54 -3.54 9.29
N LEU A 165 9.67 -3.37 8.63
CA LEU A 165 10.10 -2.07 8.09
C LEU A 165 9.45 -1.75 6.75
N VAL A 166 8.84 -2.72 6.07
CA VAL A 166 8.14 -2.50 4.80
C VAL A 166 6.84 -1.74 5.05
N GLN A 167 6.71 -0.59 4.42
CA GLN A 167 5.55 0.28 4.56
C GLN A 167 4.50 0.03 3.49
N SER A 168 4.96 -0.14 2.23
CA SER A 168 4.07 -0.30 1.09
C SER A 168 4.77 -0.99 -0.09
N ARG A 169 3.98 -1.54 -1.00
CA ARG A 169 4.42 -2.11 -2.27
C ARG A 169 4.07 -1.17 -3.41
N VAL A 170 4.99 -0.90 -4.30
CA VAL A 170 4.76 -0.09 -5.50
C VAL A 170 3.93 -0.89 -6.50
N LEU A 171 2.82 -0.31 -6.97
CA LEU A 171 1.94 -0.91 -7.97
C LEU A 171 2.20 -0.34 -9.37
N VAL A 172 2.17 0.98 -9.45
CA VAL A 172 2.13 1.71 -10.72
C VAL A 172 2.96 2.97 -10.61
N LYS A 173 3.69 3.30 -11.67
CA LYS A 173 4.27 4.62 -11.90
C LYS A 173 3.18 5.52 -12.46
N LEU A 174 2.89 6.63 -11.80
CA LEU A 174 1.89 7.62 -12.22
C LEU A 174 2.49 8.77 -13.02
N TRP A 175 3.72 9.16 -12.71
CA TRP A 175 4.44 10.24 -13.35
C TRP A 175 5.91 9.86 -13.58
N PRO A 176 6.50 10.24 -14.71
CA PRO A 176 5.95 11.03 -15.81
C PRO A 176 4.93 10.25 -16.64
N LEU A 177 3.93 10.95 -17.19
CA LEU A 177 2.78 10.33 -17.89
C LEU A 177 3.19 9.46 -19.10
N HIS A 178 4.26 9.80 -19.79
CA HIS A 178 4.75 9.02 -20.94
C HIS A 178 5.40 7.69 -20.54
N GLU A 179 5.72 7.51 -19.26
CA GLU A 179 6.24 6.28 -18.67
C GLU A 179 5.27 5.67 -17.66
N ALA A 180 4.05 6.19 -17.57
CA ALA A 180 3.06 5.69 -16.62
C ALA A 180 2.67 4.25 -16.96
N GLY A 181 2.64 3.40 -15.93
CA GLY A 181 2.31 1.99 -16.10
C GLY A 181 2.72 1.13 -14.92
N ALA A 182 2.41 -0.16 -15.02
CA ALA A 182 2.81 -1.13 -14.01
C ALA A 182 4.34 -1.22 -13.92
N VAL A 183 4.85 -1.30 -12.69
CA VAL A 183 6.28 -1.47 -12.49
C VAL A 183 6.69 -2.86 -12.96
N PRO A 184 7.64 -2.97 -13.91
CA PRO A 184 8.01 -4.27 -14.45
C PRO A 184 8.61 -5.16 -13.37
N ALA A 185 8.10 -6.39 -13.29
CA ALA A 185 8.76 -7.43 -12.50
C ALA A 185 10.11 -7.73 -13.13
N ARG A 186 11.17 -7.83 -12.32
CA ARG A 186 12.46 -8.28 -12.82
C ARG A 186 12.35 -9.74 -13.23
N LYS A 187 12.54 -10.04 -14.51
CA LYS A 187 12.42 -11.40 -15.05
C LYS A 187 13.57 -12.33 -14.66
N GLU A 188 14.65 -11.79 -14.16
CA GLU A 188 15.83 -12.58 -13.81
C GLU A 188 15.97 -12.61 -12.29
N THR A 189 15.90 -13.82 -11.74
CA THR A 189 16.45 -14.10 -10.41
C THR A 189 17.93 -13.74 -10.50
N PRO A 190 18.46 -12.84 -9.69
CA PRO A 190 19.90 -12.56 -9.71
C PRO A 190 20.64 -13.88 -9.53
N ALA A 191 21.76 -14.04 -10.23
CA ALA A 191 22.61 -15.22 -10.12
C ALA A 191 23.13 -15.49 -8.68
N THR A 192 22.75 -14.65 -7.72
CA THR A 192 23.09 -14.68 -6.31
C THR A 192 22.08 -15.43 -5.44
N LEU A 193 20.94 -15.86 -5.98
CA LEU A 193 19.92 -16.57 -5.23
C LEU A 193 19.56 -17.86 -5.94
N ARG A 194 19.80 -19.01 -5.31
CA ARG A 194 19.16 -20.25 -5.68
C ARG A 194 17.85 -20.36 -4.93
N TYR A 195 16.77 -20.45 -5.67
CA TYR A 195 15.46 -20.76 -5.13
C TYR A 195 15.43 -22.21 -4.69
N SER A 196 15.25 -22.44 -3.39
CA SER A 196 14.95 -23.78 -2.89
C SER A 196 13.45 -24.03 -3.05
N ASP A 197 13.07 -24.90 -3.97
CA ASP A 197 11.67 -25.34 -4.17
C ASP A 197 11.07 -26.10 -2.96
N SER A 198 11.86 -26.29 -1.90
CA SER A 198 11.50 -27.13 -0.76
C SER A 198 10.72 -26.41 0.36
N VAL A 199 10.56 -25.09 0.30
CA VAL A 199 9.85 -24.34 1.35
C VAL A 199 8.59 -23.68 0.79
N ARG A 200 7.63 -24.52 0.40
CA ARG A 200 6.24 -24.07 0.19
C ARG A 200 5.45 -24.35 1.47
N GLU A 201 5.71 -23.61 2.52
CA GLU A 201 4.76 -23.48 3.60
C GLU A 201 3.97 -22.18 3.39
N PRO A 202 2.63 -22.24 3.30
CA PRO A 202 1.81 -21.03 3.26
C PRO A 202 1.84 -20.40 4.67
N PHE A 203 2.28 -19.18 4.72
CA PHE A 203 2.22 -18.34 5.92
C PHE A 203 0.82 -17.75 6.11
#